data_77847431767496b7849b3c8b6811d748
#
_entry.id   77847431767496b7849b3c8b6811d748
#
_cell.length_a   1.000
_cell.length_b   1.000
_cell.length_c   1.000
_cell.angle_alpha   90.00
_cell.angle_beta   90.00
_cell.angle_gamma   90.00
#
_symmetry.space_group_name_H-M   'P 1'
#
loop_
_entity.id
_entity.type
_entity.pdbx_description
1 polymer ?
#
loop_
_entity_poly.entity_id
_entity_poly.type
_entity_poly.pdbx_seq_one_letter_code
_entity_poly.pdbx_strand_id
1 'polypeptide(L)'
;MAIDDMRDHLIVYGYYVDDWSWDHGIFASHHYVLDEEYVSEACSCTTSSTVTLYKFLYPFKIKKTYAIEGRAKGEFTIASSTASSTVTSYRVTICKMHRDTTDTELKSTQWVTVSDTIAYDAAEGISYDVKYPFWIDIWEEVILEENEQIYVKLELDATNFSLLHYNDSTFNDFWIDIPIRT
;
A
#
# COMPACT_ATOMS: atom_id res chain seq x y z
N MET A 1 14.84 3.56 11.65
CA MET A 1 14.46 4.71 12.53
C MET A 1 13.36 4.22 13.46
N ALA A 2 13.38 4.60 14.71
CA ALA A 2 12.36 4.12 15.62
C ALA A 2 11.17 5.09 15.59
N ILE A 3 9.96 4.55 15.68
CA ILE A 3 8.72 5.35 15.74
C ILE A 3 8.68 6.33 16.97
N ASP A 4 9.74 6.42 17.77
CA ASP A 4 9.80 7.30 18.94
C ASP A 4 9.74 8.81 18.64
N ASP A 5 10.00 9.21 17.38
CA ASP A 5 9.94 10.60 16.92
C ASP A 5 8.69 10.90 16.08
N MET A 6 7.61 10.17 16.27
CA MET A 6 6.41 10.35 15.48
C MET A 6 5.86 11.76 15.61
N ARG A 7 5.89 12.44 14.49
CA ARG A 7 5.14 13.63 14.17
C ARG A 7 3.65 13.27 14.10
N ASP A 8 2.79 14.25 13.98
CA ASP A 8 1.32 14.05 13.87
C ASP A 8 0.87 13.20 12.66
N HIS A 9 1.81 12.78 11.82
CA HIS A 9 1.58 12.01 10.59
C HIS A 9 2.71 11.01 10.34
N LEU A 10 2.34 9.79 9.94
CA LEU A 10 3.24 8.77 9.39
C LEU A 10 3.05 8.70 7.88
N ILE A 11 4.01 9.24 7.13
CA ILE A 11 4.01 9.14 5.67
C ILE A 11 4.93 7.99 5.29
N VAL A 12 4.39 7.00 4.58
CA VAL A 12 5.12 5.82 4.14
C VAL A 12 4.88 5.53 2.66
N TYR A 13 5.88 4.96 2.04
CA TYR A 13 5.91 4.58 0.63
C TYR A 13 5.97 3.07 0.50
N GLY A 14 5.19 2.51 -0.41
CA GLY A 14 5.19 1.08 -0.68
C GLY A 14 6.20 0.70 -1.75
N TYR A 15 6.95 -0.35 -1.52
CA TYR A 15 7.88 -0.91 -2.48
C TYR A 15 7.97 -2.44 -2.37
N TYR A 16 8.54 -3.06 -3.39
CA TYR A 16 8.78 -4.49 -3.43
C TYR A 16 10.24 -4.79 -3.10
N VAL A 17 10.49 -5.88 -2.38
CA VAL A 17 11.84 -6.32 -2.01
C VAL A 17 12.10 -7.71 -2.60
N ASP A 18 13.10 -7.83 -3.48
CA ASP A 18 13.50 -9.11 -4.09
C ASP A 18 14.30 -9.98 -3.14
N ASP A 19 15.11 -9.38 -2.27
CA ASP A 19 15.98 -10.12 -1.34
C ASP A 19 15.36 -10.17 0.05
N TRP A 20 14.77 -11.29 0.38
CA TRP A 20 14.05 -11.54 1.61
C TRP A 20 14.96 -12.00 2.75
N SER A 21 15.95 -11.21 3.09
CA SER A 21 16.80 -11.47 4.27
C SER A 21 16.14 -11.10 5.61
N TRP A 22 14.93 -10.54 5.56
CA TRP A 22 14.18 -10.08 6.74
C TRP A 22 13.19 -11.16 7.15
N ASP A 23 13.60 -11.96 8.13
CA ASP A 23 12.75 -13.01 8.73
C ASP A 23 11.62 -12.37 9.57
N HIS A 24 10.57 -11.95 8.89
CA HIS A 24 9.34 -11.48 9.51
C HIS A 24 8.26 -12.58 9.63
N GLY A 25 8.66 -13.84 9.51
CA GLY A 25 7.94 -15.07 9.87
C GLY A 25 6.50 -15.28 9.35
N ILE A 26 5.76 -14.20 9.11
CA ILE A 26 4.32 -14.24 8.81
C ILE A 26 4.00 -13.81 7.38
N PHE A 27 4.83 -12.96 6.81
CA PHE A 27 4.71 -12.49 5.45
C PHE A 27 5.75 -13.09 4.52
N ALA A 28 6.26 -14.28 4.83
CA ALA A 28 7.28 -14.99 4.04
C ALA A 28 6.91 -15.20 2.55
N SER A 29 5.68 -14.92 2.17
CA SER A 29 5.21 -14.94 0.78
C SER A 29 4.91 -13.54 0.20
N HIS A 30 5.15 -12.47 0.95
CA HIS A 30 4.76 -11.11 0.56
C HIS A 30 5.98 -10.20 0.61
N HIS A 31 6.45 -9.82 -0.56
CA HIS A 31 7.64 -9.00 -0.76
C HIS A 31 7.34 -7.49 -0.75
N TYR A 32 6.24 -7.04 -0.13
CA TYR A 32 5.84 -5.64 -0.11
C TYR A 32 6.05 -5.02 1.27
N VAL A 33 6.74 -3.90 1.29
CA VAL A 33 7.14 -3.19 2.52
C VAL A 33 6.71 -1.73 2.44
N LEU A 34 6.44 -1.12 3.60
CA LEU A 34 6.26 0.32 3.74
C LEU A 34 7.51 0.91 4.41
N ASP A 35 8.06 1.98 3.87
CA ASP A 35 9.20 2.70 4.45
C ASP A 35 8.93 4.21 4.47
N GLU A 36 9.45 4.90 5.48
CA GLU A 36 9.40 6.36 5.56
C GLU A 36 10.43 7.00 4.63
N GLU A 37 11.48 6.26 4.28
CA GLU A 37 12.47 6.68 3.32
C GLU A 37 12.08 6.23 1.91
N TYR A 38 12.40 7.07 1.00
CA TYR A 38 12.30 6.84 -0.41
C TYR A 38 13.30 5.78 -0.86
N VAL A 39 12.84 4.67 -1.41
CA VAL A 39 13.68 3.59 -1.95
C VAL A 39 13.60 3.59 -3.48
N SER A 40 14.73 3.71 -4.16
CA SER A 40 14.82 3.83 -5.62
C SER A 40 14.68 2.50 -6.39
N GLU A 41 14.18 1.45 -5.76
CA GLU A 41 14.02 0.15 -6.41
C GLU A 41 12.66 0.04 -7.08
N ALA A 42 12.68 -0.17 -8.38
CA ALA A 42 11.50 -0.35 -9.20
C ALA A 42 11.12 -1.84 -9.25
N CYS A 43 9.92 -2.17 -8.82
CA CYS A 43 9.34 -3.46 -9.15
C CYS A 43 7.92 -3.31 -9.67
N SER A 44 7.63 -3.93 -10.79
CA SER A 44 6.27 -4.08 -11.27
C SER A 44 5.80 -5.51 -11.03
N CYS A 45 4.68 -5.69 -10.38
CA CYS A 45 4.03 -6.98 -10.27
C CYS A 45 2.89 -7.04 -11.29
N THR A 46 3.03 -7.90 -12.29
CA THR A 46 1.99 -8.13 -13.30
C THR A 46 1.10 -9.29 -12.86
N THR A 47 -0.19 -9.10 -12.92
CA THR A 47 -1.17 -10.16 -12.64
C THR A 47 -2.28 -10.19 -13.69
N SER A 48 -2.77 -11.39 -13.98
CA SER A 48 -3.94 -11.63 -14.83
C SER A 48 -5.20 -11.99 -14.03
N SER A 49 -5.12 -11.87 -12.71
CA SER A 49 -6.21 -12.21 -11.81
C SER A 49 -7.29 -11.11 -11.79
N THR A 50 -8.54 -11.48 -11.63
CA THR A 50 -9.66 -10.53 -11.54
C THR A 50 -9.73 -9.81 -10.20
N VAL A 51 -9.26 -10.44 -9.11
CA VAL A 51 -9.10 -9.77 -7.81
C VAL A 51 -7.72 -10.09 -7.27
N THR A 52 -6.94 -9.07 -7.03
CA THR A 52 -5.57 -9.19 -6.52
C THR A 52 -5.46 -8.47 -5.19
N LEU A 53 -4.76 -9.08 -4.26
CA LEU A 53 -4.50 -8.57 -2.93
C LEU A 53 -3.01 -8.29 -2.76
N TYR A 54 -2.68 -7.06 -2.42
CA TYR A 54 -1.35 -6.63 -2.00
C TYR A 54 -1.37 -6.25 -0.52
N LYS A 55 -0.36 -6.71 0.23
CA LYS A 55 -0.18 -6.36 1.63
C LYS A 55 1.18 -5.70 1.81
N PHE A 56 1.19 -4.44 2.19
CA PHE A 56 2.39 -3.65 2.44
C PHE A 56 2.63 -3.57 3.94
N LEU A 57 3.68 -4.21 4.43
CA LEU A 57 4.01 -4.25 5.86
C LEU A 57 4.96 -3.11 6.22
N TYR A 58 4.62 -2.33 7.25
CA TYR A 58 5.57 -1.46 7.91
C TYR A 58 6.44 -2.30 8.85
N PRO A 59 7.76 -2.42 8.59
CA PRO A 59 8.59 -3.44 9.24
C PRO A 59 8.89 -3.15 10.71
N PHE A 60 8.65 -1.92 11.17
CA PHE A 60 9.00 -1.52 12.53
C PHE A 60 7.84 -1.76 13.48
N LYS A 61 8.17 -2.32 14.64
CA LYS A 61 7.21 -2.50 15.73
C LYS A 61 6.99 -1.18 16.48
N ILE A 62 5.76 -0.97 16.85
CA ILE A 62 5.36 0.17 17.68
C ILE A 62 6.01 0.04 19.06
N LYS A 63 6.69 1.08 19.53
CA LYS A 63 7.43 1.09 20.79
C LYS A 63 6.64 1.62 21.98
N LYS A 64 5.60 2.40 21.72
CA LYS A 64 4.67 2.91 22.73
C LYS A 64 3.27 2.99 22.11
N THR A 65 2.26 3.07 22.93
CA THR A 65 0.88 3.19 22.48
C THR A 65 0.67 4.51 21.71
N TYR A 66 0.04 4.42 20.55
CA TYR A 66 -0.39 5.54 19.72
C TYR A 66 -1.86 5.41 19.36
N ALA A 67 -2.46 6.50 18.99
CA ALA A 67 -3.80 6.55 18.41
C ALA A 67 -3.73 6.91 16.92
N ILE A 68 -4.57 6.29 16.10
CA ILE A 68 -4.85 6.75 14.74
C ILE A 68 -6.22 7.41 14.78
N GLU A 69 -6.30 8.68 14.40
CA GLU A 69 -7.55 9.44 14.33
C GLU A 69 -7.42 10.57 13.29
N GLY A 70 -8.42 10.72 12.44
CA GLY A 70 -8.45 11.74 11.40
C GLY A 70 -8.62 11.14 10.01
N ARG A 71 -8.06 11.78 8.99
CA ARG A 71 -8.14 11.31 7.61
C ARG A 71 -6.79 10.82 7.12
N ALA A 72 -6.66 9.50 6.92
CA ALA A 72 -5.58 8.96 6.13
C ALA A 72 -5.83 9.23 4.64
N LYS A 73 -4.78 9.50 3.88
CA LYS A 73 -4.84 9.76 2.44
C LYS A 73 -3.64 9.15 1.74
N GLY A 74 -3.79 8.82 0.47
CA GLY A 74 -2.72 8.24 -0.31
C GLY A 74 -3.07 8.13 -1.78
N GLU A 75 -2.17 7.50 -2.50
CA GLU A 75 -2.30 7.26 -3.94
C GLU A 75 -1.58 5.97 -4.32
N PHE A 76 -2.07 5.28 -5.32
CA PHE A 76 -1.37 4.19 -5.99
C PHE A 76 -1.50 4.34 -7.51
N THR A 77 -0.55 3.78 -8.25
CA THR A 77 -0.48 3.88 -9.70
C THR A 77 -0.63 2.51 -10.35
N ILE A 78 -1.50 2.41 -11.32
CA ILE A 78 -1.69 1.22 -12.14
C ILE A 78 -1.31 1.54 -13.58
N ALA A 79 -0.49 0.69 -14.19
CA ALA A 79 -0.17 0.74 -15.60
C ALA A 79 -0.80 -0.45 -16.36
N SER A 80 -1.04 -0.26 -17.65
CA SER A 80 -1.28 -1.38 -18.56
C SER A 80 -0.01 -2.23 -18.68
N SER A 81 -0.16 -3.54 -18.88
CA SER A 81 1.02 -4.41 -19.02
C SER A 81 1.28 -4.77 -20.49
N THR A 82 0.74 -5.88 -20.97
CA THR A 82 0.92 -6.37 -22.36
C THR A 82 -0.29 -6.11 -23.25
N ALA A 83 -1.35 -5.56 -22.67
CA ALA A 83 -2.60 -5.18 -23.32
C ALA A 83 -3.26 -4.07 -22.49
N SER A 84 -4.33 -3.45 -23.02
CA SER A 84 -5.11 -2.48 -22.26
C SER A 84 -5.62 -3.11 -20.95
N SER A 85 -5.46 -2.38 -19.86
CA SER A 85 -5.94 -2.77 -18.54
C SER A 85 -7.36 -2.28 -18.31
N THR A 86 -8.17 -3.08 -17.65
CA THR A 86 -9.47 -2.63 -17.13
C THR A 86 -9.40 -2.65 -15.61
N VAL A 87 -9.68 -1.53 -14.98
CA VAL A 87 -9.78 -1.38 -13.51
C VAL A 87 -11.24 -1.14 -13.18
N THR A 88 -11.86 -2.11 -12.52
CA THR A 88 -13.29 -2.05 -12.15
C THR A 88 -13.48 -1.34 -10.82
N SER A 89 -12.73 -1.75 -9.82
CA SER A 89 -12.83 -1.20 -8.47
C SER A 89 -11.59 -1.49 -7.63
N TYR A 90 -11.45 -0.76 -6.53
CA TYR A 90 -10.41 -1.00 -5.55
C TYR A 90 -10.90 -0.78 -4.12
N ARG A 91 -10.14 -1.32 -3.16
CA ARG A 91 -10.31 -1.07 -1.73
C ARG A 91 -8.94 -0.97 -1.05
N VAL A 92 -8.75 0.06 -0.26
CA VAL A 92 -7.56 0.23 0.59
C VAL A 92 -7.97 0.09 2.04
N THR A 93 -7.25 -0.73 2.81
CA THR A 93 -7.54 -1.00 4.21
C THR A 93 -6.28 -0.82 5.05
N ILE A 94 -6.38 -0.04 6.12
CA ILE A 94 -5.34 0.03 7.16
C ILE A 94 -5.63 -1.10 8.15
N CYS A 95 -4.62 -1.87 8.47
CA CYS A 95 -4.69 -3.02 9.37
C CYS A 95 -3.60 -2.93 10.43
N LYS A 96 -3.83 -3.58 11.55
CA LYS A 96 -2.79 -3.87 12.52
C LYS A 96 -2.56 -5.36 12.67
N MET A 97 -1.33 -5.73 12.92
CA MET A 97 -0.91 -7.08 13.23
C MET A 97 -0.48 -7.15 14.69
N HIS A 98 -1.09 -8.07 15.41
CA HIS A 98 -0.80 -8.34 16.80
C HIS A 98 0.49 -9.16 16.97
N ARG A 99 0.97 -9.27 18.21
CA ARG A 99 2.16 -10.08 18.56
C ARG A 99 2.05 -11.56 18.21
N ASP A 100 0.84 -12.10 18.25
CA ASP A 100 0.53 -13.49 17.95
C ASP A 100 0.30 -13.77 16.47
N THR A 101 0.58 -12.76 15.61
CA THR A 101 0.45 -12.87 14.16
C THR A 101 -0.98 -12.80 13.61
N THR A 102 -1.96 -12.63 14.48
CA THR A 102 -3.32 -12.32 14.03
C THR A 102 -3.40 -10.88 13.52
N ASP A 103 -4.25 -10.66 12.55
CA ASP A 103 -4.47 -9.33 11.99
C ASP A 103 -5.88 -8.81 12.26
N THR A 104 -6.01 -7.49 12.33
CA THR A 104 -7.28 -6.79 12.48
C THR A 104 -7.37 -5.66 11.47
N GLU A 105 -8.43 -5.67 10.68
CA GLU A 105 -8.76 -4.52 9.83
C GLU A 105 -9.25 -3.36 10.70
N LEU A 106 -8.60 -2.21 10.56
CA LEU A 106 -8.94 -1.03 11.34
C LEU A 106 -9.98 -0.18 10.62
N LYS A 107 -9.64 0.28 9.44
CA LYS A 107 -10.53 1.11 8.59
C LYS A 107 -10.19 0.92 7.11
N SER A 108 -11.18 1.10 6.25
CA SER A 108 -11.04 0.99 4.79
C SER A 108 -11.76 2.10 4.03
N THR A 109 -11.41 2.26 2.75
CA THR A 109 -12.12 3.13 1.80
C THR A 109 -13.55 2.65 1.49
N GLN A 110 -13.92 1.42 1.86
CA GLN A 110 -14.93 0.63 1.17
C GLN A 110 -14.49 0.31 -0.29
N TRP A 111 -15.32 -0.40 -1.05
CA TRP A 111 -15.05 -0.61 -2.47
C TRP A 111 -15.37 0.66 -3.26
N VAL A 112 -14.34 1.18 -3.95
CA VAL A 112 -14.45 2.35 -4.82
C VAL A 112 -14.56 1.86 -6.25
N THR A 113 -15.71 2.08 -6.89
CA THR A 113 -15.92 1.75 -8.30
C THR A 113 -15.38 2.87 -9.19
N VAL A 114 -14.53 2.53 -10.15
CA VAL A 114 -13.91 3.49 -11.09
C VAL A 114 -14.25 3.19 -12.54
N SER A 115 -14.24 1.92 -12.96
CA SER A 115 -14.58 1.46 -14.32
C SER A 115 -13.69 2.08 -15.41
N ASP A 116 -12.38 2.12 -15.17
CA ASP A 116 -11.40 2.71 -16.06
C ASP A 116 -10.83 1.69 -17.05
N THR A 117 -10.41 2.20 -18.22
CA THR A 117 -9.60 1.45 -19.18
C THR A 117 -8.30 2.21 -19.42
N ILE A 118 -7.18 1.58 -19.07
CA ILE A 118 -5.84 2.10 -19.29
C ILE A 118 -5.30 1.54 -20.59
N ALA A 119 -5.01 2.41 -21.55
CA ALA A 119 -4.57 2.01 -22.88
C ALA A 119 -3.19 1.30 -22.86
N TYR A 120 -2.96 0.46 -23.84
CA TYR A 120 -1.65 -0.08 -24.21
C TYR A 120 -1.44 0.12 -25.70
N ASP A 121 -0.34 0.71 -26.09
CA ASP A 121 0.03 0.84 -27.50
C ASP A 121 0.87 -0.38 -27.92
N ALA A 122 0.22 -1.33 -28.56
CA ALA A 122 0.87 -2.55 -29.00
C ALA A 122 1.85 -2.35 -30.18
N ALA A 123 1.71 -1.25 -30.93
CA ALA A 123 2.60 -0.96 -32.06
C ALA A 123 3.95 -0.40 -31.58
N GLU A 124 3.91 0.44 -30.56
CA GLU A 124 5.10 1.06 -29.97
C GLU A 124 5.58 0.36 -28.70
N GLY A 125 4.80 -0.59 -28.16
CA GLY A 125 5.08 -1.26 -26.88
C GLY A 125 4.99 -0.34 -25.68
N ILE A 126 4.16 0.71 -25.76
CA ILE A 126 4.03 1.73 -24.71
C ILE A 126 2.90 1.39 -23.75
N SER A 127 3.24 1.27 -22.47
CA SER A 127 2.28 1.20 -21.37
C SER A 127 1.91 2.60 -20.91
N TYR A 128 0.61 2.81 -20.65
CA TYR A 128 0.13 4.04 -19.99
C TYR A 128 -0.22 3.71 -18.54
N ASP A 129 -0.24 4.73 -17.70
CA ASP A 129 -0.52 4.62 -16.28
C ASP A 129 -1.60 5.60 -15.84
N VAL A 130 -2.28 5.25 -14.74
CA VAL A 130 -3.30 6.09 -14.09
C VAL A 130 -3.08 6.01 -12.58
N LYS A 131 -3.16 7.18 -11.94
CA LYS A 131 -3.07 7.34 -10.49
C LYS A 131 -4.46 7.32 -9.86
N TYR A 132 -4.56 6.57 -8.76
CA TYR A 132 -5.80 6.42 -7.99
C TYR A 132 -5.62 7.00 -6.60
N PRO A 133 -6.05 8.24 -6.36
CA PRO A 133 -6.03 8.81 -5.03
C PRO A 133 -7.12 8.18 -4.15
N PHE A 134 -6.82 8.03 -2.86
CA PHE A 134 -7.78 7.53 -1.90
C PHE A 134 -7.68 8.27 -0.56
N TRP A 135 -8.75 8.17 0.24
CA TRP A 135 -8.77 8.62 1.62
C TRP A 135 -9.62 7.69 2.48
N ILE A 136 -9.24 7.58 3.75
CA ILE A 136 -9.90 6.74 4.75
C ILE A 136 -10.20 7.63 5.96
N ASP A 137 -11.48 7.83 6.25
CA ASP A 137 -11.91 8.61 7.41
C ASP A 137 -11.95 7.74 8.66
N ILE A 138 -11.17 8.12 9.68
CA ILE A 138 -11.01 7.41 10.94
C ILE A 138 -11.54 8.31 12.04
N TRP A 139 -12.89 8.36 12.16
CA TRP A 139 -13.58 9.25 13.11
C TRP A 139 -13.57 8.74 14.55
N GLU A 140 -13.35 7.45 14.72
CA GLU A 140 -13.20 6.83 16.03
C GLU A 140 -11.71 6.50 16.21
N GLU A 141 -11.16 6.91 17.33
CA GLU A 141 -9.79 6.63 17.70
C GLU A 141 -9.50 5.13 17.64
N VAL A 142 -8.43 4.76 16.95
CA VAL A 142 -7.93 3.40 16.87
C VAL A 142 -6.61 3.31 17.60
N ILE A 143 -6.54 2.48 18.60
CA ILE A 143 -5.34 2.30 19.42
C ILE A 143 -4.39 1.29 18.78
N LEU A 144 -3.14 1.69 18.64
CA LEU A 144 -2.01 0.83 18.30
C LEU A 144 -1.19 0.60 19.58
N GLU A 145 -1.08 -0.63 20.00
CA GLU A 145 -0.36 -1.00 21.21
C GLU A 145 1.12 -1.27 20.94
N GLU A 146 1.92 -1.20 21.98
CA GLU A 146 3.34 -1.55 21.92
C GLU A 146 3.56 -2.96 21.32
N ASN A 147 4.49 -3.07 20.37
CA ASN A 147 4.85 -4.27 19.61
C ASN A 147 3.82 -4.75 18.56
N GLU A 148 2.76 -4.01 18.31
CA GLU A 148 1.95 -4.21 17.12
C GLU A 148 2.67 -3.61 15.89
N GLN A 149 2.24 -4.01 14.69
CA GLN A 149 2.73 -3.47 13.43
C GLN A 149 1.55 -2.99 12.59
N ILE A 150 1.81 -1.99 11.75
CA ILE A 150 0.83 -1.50 10.77
C ILE A 150 1.12 -2.20 9.44
N TYR A 151 0.07 -2.56 8.73
CA TYR A 151 0.17 -2.86 7.30
C TYR A 151 -1.03 -2.30 6.54
N VAL A 152 -0.84 -2.10 5.25
CA VAL A 152 -1.89 -1.61 4.36
C VAL A 152 -2.22 -2.70 3.35
N LYS A 153 -3.52 -3.01 3.22
CA LYS A 153 -4.03 -3.87 2.15
C LYS A 153 -4.52 -3.01 1.00
N LEU A 154 -4.11 -3.35 -0.21
CA LEU A 154 -4.69 -2.87 -1.45
C LEU A 154 -5.32 -4.05 -2.17
N GLU A 155 -6.62 -4.01 -2.38
CA GLU A 155 -7.38 -4.99 -3.15
C GLU A 155 -7.82 -4.34 -4.46
N LEU A 156 -7.53 -5.00 -5.58
CA LEU A 156 -7.81 -4.51 -6.93
C LEU A 156 -8.65 -5.52 -7.69
N ASP A 157 -9.77 -5.07 -8.25
CA ASP A 157 -10.51 -5.78 -9.27
C ASP A 157 -10.11 -5.17 -10.63
N ALA A 158 -9.12 -5.79 -11.27
CA ALA A 158 -8.51 -5.30 -12.49
C ALA A 158 -7.95 -6.47 -13.33
N THR A 159 -7.75 -6.22 -14.63
CA THR A 159 -7.18 -7.19 -15.58
C THR A 159 -6.03 -6.57 -16.37
N ASN A 160 -5.04 -7.39 -16.74
CA ASN A 160 -3.89 -7.02 -17.58
C ASN A 160 -3.13 -5.78 -17.07
N PHE A 161 -2.87 -5.71 -15.76
CA PHE A 161 -2.28 -4.55 -15.13
C PHE A 161 -0.94 -4.86 -14.46
N SER A 162 -0.16 -3.81 -14.26
CA SER A 162 0.97 -3.77 -13.34
C SER A 162 0.70 -2.73 -12.28
N LEU A 163 0.88 -3.10 -11.02
CA LEU A 163 0.94 -2.13 -9.94
C LEU A 163 2.36 -1.57 -9.92
N LEU A 164 2.50 -0.27 -10.13
CA LEU A 164 3.79 0.38 -10.15
C LEU A 164 4.27 0.67 -8.73
N HIS A 165 5.51 0.33 -8.47
CA HIS A 165 6.22 0.57 -7.22
C HIS A 165 7.46 1.41 -7.50
N TYR A 166 7.32 2.38 -8.42
CA TYR A 166 8.40 3.31 -8.68
C TYR A 166 8.47 4.30 -7.56
N ASN A 167 9.61 4.32 -6.98
CA ASN A 167 9.98 5.30 -6.01
C ASN A 167 11.21 6.04 -6.52
N ASP A 168 11.10 6.68 -7.68
CA ASP A 168 12.12 7.62 -8.11
C ASP A 168 11.71 9.05 -7.71
N SER A 169 12.63 9.98 -7.75
CA SER A 169 12.42 11.38 -7.32
C SER A 169 11.29 12.11 -8.06
N THR A 170 10.66 11.48 -9.04
CA THR A 170 9.63 12.04 -9.89
C THR A 170 8.26 11.35 -9.76
N PHE A 171 8.20 10.09 -9.27
CA PHE A 171 6.96 9.30 -9.24
C PHE A 171 6.82 8.54 -7.92
N ASN A 172 5.93 8.97 -7.03
CA ASN A 172 5.47 8.20 -5.88
C ASN A 172 4.32 7.32 -6.32
N ASP A 173 4.57 6.04 -6.62
CA ASP A 173 3.56 5.18 -7.21
C ASP A 173 2.64 4.51 -6.19
N PHE A 174 3.09 4.34 -4.96
CA PHE A 174 2.27 4.00 -3.81
C PHE A 174 2.76 4.77 -2.58
N TRP A 175 1.88 5.54 -1.98
CA TRP A 175 2.16 6.19 -0.71
C TRP A 175 0.89 6.32 0.13
N ILE A 176 1.04 6.39 1.43
CA ILE A 176 -0.03 6.68 2.38
C ILE A 176 0.47 7.56 3.52
N ASP A 177 -0.33 8.53 3.88
CA ASP A 177 -0.18 9.41 5.04
C ASP A 177 -1.22 9.02 6.08
N ILE A 178 -0.77 8.48 7.21
CA ILE A 178 -1.62 8.00 8.31
C ILE A 178 -1.53 9.01 9.45
N PRO A 179 -2.63 9.61 9.89
CA PRO A 179 -2.64 10.52 11.03
C PRO A 179 -2.41 9.74 12.33
N ILE A 180 -1.38 10.13 13.09
CA ILE A 180 -1.00 9.47 14.35
C ILE A 180 -0.94 10.50 15.45
N ARG A 181 -1.50 10.16 16.60
CA ARG A 181 -1.44 10.97 17.84
C ARG A 181 -0.68 10.22 18.93
N THR A 182 0.14 10.95 19.68
CA THR A 182 0.90 10.49 20.84
C THR A 182 0.13 10.75 22.14
#